data_131d20bb61420836bed830614e8356b5
#
_entry.id   131d20bb61420836bed830614e8356b5
#
_cell.length_a   1.000
_cell.length_b   1.000
_cell.length_c   1.000
_cell.angle_alpha   90.00
_cell.angle_beta   90.00
_cell.angle_gamma   90.00
#
_symmetry.space_group_name_H-M   'P 1'
#
loop_
_entity.id
_entity.type
_entity.pdbx_description
1 polymer ?
#
loop_
_entity_poly.entity_id
_entity_poly.type
_entity_poly.pdbx_seq_one_letter_code
_entity_poly.pdbx_strand_id
1 'polypeptide(L)'
;MRSHHSFDDKYWNLAQACAWVEYREKQLVNDFSVADRDAYMALGMYTSMWPAGRQRHGSVEDLRRALEQGRIKSSGYRRPTPESLEEIPAAEWTDFVIRPPNVCFRGQTTQPWHSVRLLSADMQRLWRSVDEVDGRSKYDWAALQKIYGDLQTQNPKMTKNELILELQGTFEDRRKKAPSRSAIQNKIKTWS
;
A
#
# COMPACT_ATOMS: atom_id res chain seq x y z
N MET A 1 19.47 -1.56 17.46
CA MET A 1 18.31 -0.71 17.19
C MET A 1 17.75 -1.12 15.84
N ARG A 2 16.52 -1.66 15.76
CA ARG A 2 15.86 -1.98 14.48
C ARG A 2 15.27 -0.67 13.94
N SER A 3 15.76 -0.21 12.80
CA SER A 3 15.16 0.94 12.13
C SER A 3 13.81 0.50 11.56
N HIS A 4 12.72 1.00 12.12
CA HIS A 4 11.40 0.84 11.54
C HIS A 4 11.30 1.76 10.31
N HIS A 5 11.28 1.19 9.13
CA HIS A 5 10.99 1.92 7.90
C HIS A 5 9.48 2.03 7.73
N SER A 6 8.95 3.23 7.81
CA SER A 6 7.54 3.50 7.65
C SER A 6 7.16 3.77 6.19
N PHE A 7 5.84 3.87 5.92
CA PHE A 7 5.33 4.30 4.61
C PHE A 7 5.90 5.66 4.17
N ASP A 8 6.17 6.54 5.12
CA ASP A 8 6.67 7.90 4.87
C ASP A 8 8.19 7.96 4.71
N ASP A 9 8.90 6.82 4.86
CA ASP A 9 10.33 6.77 4.65
C ASP A 9 10.71 7.02 3.19
N LYS A 10 11.83 7.70 2.98
CA LYS A 10 12.37 8.02 1.66
C LYS A 10 12.62 6.78 0.81
N TYR A 11 12.96 5.67 1.43
CA TYR A 11 13.27 4.42 0.75
C TYR A 11 12.50 3.26 1.36
N TRP A 12 11.96 2.41 0.52
CA TRP A 12 11.32 1.16 0.88
C TRP A 12 12.21 -0.03 0.57
N ASN A 13 12.11 -1.09 1.37
CA ASN A 13 12.68 -2.37 1.03
C ASN A 13 11.84 -3.08 -0.05
N LEU A 14 12.35 -4.19 -0.59
CA LEU A 14 11.64 -4.94 -1.64
C LEU A 14 10.29 -5.50 -1.19
N ALA A 15 10.15 -5.94 0.07
CA ALA A 15 8.89 -6.47 0.57
C ALA A 15 7.82 -5.38 0.65
N GLN A 16 8.18 -4.19 1.14
CA GLN A 16 7.31 -3.02 1.15
C GLN A 16 6.87 -2.62 -0.26
N ALA A 17 7.83 -2.60 -1.21
CA ALA A 17 7.57 -2.27 -2.60
C ALA A 17 6.62 -3.28 -3.26
N CYS A 18 6.83 -4.57 -3.05
CA CYS A 18 5.95 -5.62 -3.56
C CYS A 18 4.54 -5.50 -2.97
N ALA A 19 4.43 -5.30 -1.64
CA ALA A 19 3.15 -5.11 -0.97
C ALA A 19 2.39 -3.90 -1.53
N TRP A 20 3.12 -2.80 -1.80
CA TRP A 20 2.51 -1.61 -2.40
C TRP A 20 2.00 -1.84 -3.82
N VAL A 21 2.79 -2.48 -4.67
CA VAL A 21 2.37 -2.77 -6.06
C VAL A 21 1.16 -3.69 -6.10
N GLU A 22 1.15 -4.71 -5.24
CA GLU A 22 0.08 -5.69 -5.23
C GLU A 22 -1.21 -5.17 -4.60
N TYR A 23 -1.13 -4.42 -3.50
CA TYR A 23 -2.32 -4.10 -2.69
C TYR A 23 -2.59 -2.61 -2.54
N ARG A 24 -1.56 -1.73 -2.70
CA ARG A 24 -1.66 -0.27 -2.59
C ARG A 24 -2.20 0.24 -1.26
N GLU A 25 -1.99 -0.54 -0.20
CA GLU A 25 -2.43 -0.24 1.15
C GLU A 25 -1.25 0.21 2.02
N LYS A 26 -1.35 1.42 2.60
CA LYS A 26 -0.32 2.00 3.47
C LYS A 26 0.01 1.12 4.68
N GLN A 27 -1.01 0.49 5.27
CA GLN A 27 -0.82 -0.39 6.41
C GLN A 27 0.11 -1.55 6.10
N LEU A 28 -0.03 -2.16 4.91
CA LEU A 28 0.83 -3.27 4.50
C LEU A 28 2.29 -2.86 4.32
N VAL A 29 2.53 -1.67 3.76
CA VAL A 29 3.89 -1.14 3.65
C VAL A 29 4.53 -0.97 5.02
N ASN A 30 3.77 -0.51 6.03
CA ASN A 30 4.25 -0.42 7.41
C ASN A 30 4.51 -1.79 8.02
N ASP A 31 3.62 -2.76 7.81
CA ASP A 31 3.75 -4.13 8.34
C ASP A 31 5.01 -4.83 7.79
N PHE A 32 5.38 -4.55 6.53
CA PHE A 32 6.60 -5.07 5.90
C PHE A 32 7.85 -4.21 6.09
N SER A 33 7.79 -3.21 6.95
CA SER A 33 8.93 -2.34 7.27
C SER A 33 10.06 -3.06 8.02
N VAL A 34 9.74 -4.12 8.73
CA VAL A 34 10.75 -4.97 9.39
C VAL A 34 11.44 -5.82 8.32
N ALA A 35 12.61 -5.37 7.88
CA ALA A 35 13.41 -5.99 6.82
C ALA A 35 14.02 -7.32 7.26
N ASP A 36 13.20 -8.32 7.55
CA ASP A 36 13.72 -9.64 7.91
C ASP A 36 13.24 -10.71 6.91
N ARG A 37 14.04 -11.76 6.74
CA ARG A 37 13.71 -12.96 5.95
C ARG A 37 12.33 -13.51 6.32
N ASP A 38 11.95 -13.35 7.59
CA ASP A 38 10.68 -13.77 8.13
C ASP A 38 9.51 -12.91 7.63
N ALA A 39 9.73 -11.63 7.32
CA ALA A 39 8.70 -10.77 6.75
C ALA A 39 8.29 -11.21 5.34
N TYR A 40 9.21 -11.77 4.55
CA TYR A 40 8.89 -12.31 3.22
C TYR A 40 8.25 -13.70 3.27
N MET A 41 8.72 -14.56 4.19
CA MET A 41 8.03 -15.83 4.45
C MET A 41 6.60 -15.53 4.95
N ALA A 42 6.44 -14.48 5.76
CA ALA A 42 5.13 -13.97 6.13
C ALA A 42 4.33 -13.47 4.91
N LEU A 43 4.93 -12.76 3.92
CA LEU A 43 4.24 -12.38 2.69
C LEU A 43 3.72 -13.61 1.93
N GLY A 44 4.53 -14.66 1.79
CA GLY A 44 4.12 -15.93 1.19
C GLY A 44 3.03 -16.64 2.00
N MET A 45 3.11 -16.63 3.32
CA MET A 45 2.08 -17.15 4.22
C MET A 45 0.83 -16.24 4.25
N TYR A 46 1.01 -14.93 4.23
CA TYR A 46 -0.10 -13.98 4.17
C TYR A 46 -0.86 -14.08 2.86
N THR A 47 -0.24 -14.35 1.73
CA THR A 47 -0.96 -14.57 0.46
C THR A 47 -1.79 -15.84 0.46
N SER A 48 -1.43 -16.84 1.29
CA SER A 48 -2.21 -18.07 1.48
C SER A 48 -3.22 -17.98 2.63
N MET A 49 -2.99 -17.12 3.62
CA MET A 49 -3.82 -16.94 4.83
C MET A 49 -4.67 -15.65 4.80
N TRP A 50 -4.54 -14.83 3.75
CA TRP A 50 -5.27 -13.58 3.66
C TRP A 50 -6.76 -13.81 3.56
N PRO A 51 -7.58 -13.01 4.28
CA PRO A 51 -9.01 -13.15 4.14
C PRO A 51 -9.42 -13.03 2.68
N ALA A 52 -10.15 -14.03 2.19
CA ALA A 52 -10.73 -14.03 0.87
C ALA A 52 -11.45 -12.68 0.63
N GLY A 53 -10.94 -11.87 -0.29
CA GLY A 53 -11.54 -10.58 -0.63
C GLY A 53 -10.59 -9.40 -0.87
N ARG A 54 -9.28 -9.49 -0.58
CA ARG A 54 -8.36 -8.42 -0.98
C ARG A 54 -8.07 -8.50 -2.48
N GLN A 55 -8.38 -7.43 -3.16
CA GLN A 55 -8.13 -7.33 -4.60
C GLN A 55 -6.66 -6.99 -4.84
N ARG A 56 -5.97 -7.78 -5.66
CA ARG A 56 -4.66 -7.42 -6.18
C ARG A 56 -4.81 -6.41 -7.31
N HIS A 57 -4.01 -5.36 -7.27
CA HIS A 57 -4.02 -4.27 -8.25
C HIS A 57 -2.83 -4.32 -9.21
N GLY A 58 -1.81 -5.11 -8.90
CA GLY A 58 -0.61 -5.29 -9.69
C GLY A 58 0.14 -6.55 -9.30
N SER A 59 1.30 -6.74 -9.89
CA SER A 59 2.15 -7.91 -9.68
C SER A 59 3.61 -7.51 -9.44
N VAL A 60 4.38 -8.42 -8.85
CA VAL A 60 5.84 -8.24 -8.70
C VAL A 60 6.53 -8.06 -10.07
N GLU A 61 5.94 -8.62 -11.13
CA GLU A 61 6.44 -8.43 -12.49
C GLU A 61 6.24 -6.99 -13.00
N ASP A 62 5.17 -6.31 -12.57
CA ASP A 62 4.98 -4.89 -12.89
C ASP A 62 6.05 -4.02 -12.21
N LEU A 63 6.43 -4.38 -10.98
CA LEU A 63 7.55 -3.75 -10.29
C LEU A 63 8.85 -3.94 -11.05
N ARG A 64 9.16 -5.18 -11.46
CA ARG A 64 10.37 -5.50 -12.22
C ARG A 64 10.44 -4.70 -13.52
N ARG A 65 9.36 -4.65 -14.29
CA ARG A 65 9.29 -3.87 -15.54
C ARG A 65 9.51 -2.37 -15.30
N ALA A 66 8.96 -1.82 -14.24
CA ALA A 66 9.15 -0.41 -13.92
C ALA A 66 10.62 -0.10 -13.54
N LEU A 67 11.30 -1.03 -12.86
CA LEU A 67 12.73 -0.94 -12.54
C LEU A 67 13.58 -1.05 -13.81
N GLU A 68 13.30 -2.03 -14.69
CA GLU A 68 13.95 -2.23 -15.97
C GLU A 68 13.82 -1.01 -16.89
N GLN A 69 12.69 -0.33 -16.84
CA GLN A 69 12.43 0.91 -17.59
C GLN A 69 13.07 2.15 -16.94
N GLY A 70 13.77 2.02 -15.83
CA GLY A 70 14.36 3.16 -15.12
C GLY A 70 13.34 4.13 -14.50
N ARG A 71 12.07 3.70 -14.35
CA ARG A 71 11.00 4.53 -13.78
C ARG A 71 11.06 4.63 -12.28
N ILE A 72 11.81 3.74 -11.63
CA ILE A 72 12.04 3.67 -10.19
C ILE A 72 13.53 3.65 -9.94
N LYS A 73 14.00 4.56 -9.12
CA LYS A 73 15.38 4.52 -8.64
C LYS A 73 15.54 3.47 -7.56
N SER A 74 16.56 2.63 -7.73
CA SER A 74 16.90 1.57 -6.79
C SER A 74 18.37 1.60 -6.43
N SER A 75 18.70 1.18 -5.23
CA SER A 75 20.06 1.07 -4.73
C SER A 75 20.22 -0.17 -3.87
N GLY A 76 21.43 -0.62 -3.71
CA GLY A 76 21.76 -1.79 -2.90
C GLY A 76 23.24 -1.89 -2.65
N TYR A 77 23.64 -2.94 -1.93
CA TYR A 77 25.04 -3.28 -1.75
C TYR A 77 25.40 -4.41 -2.69
N ARG A 78 26.40 -4.19 -3.55
CA ARG A 78 26.88 -5.22 -4.50
C ARG A 78 27.74 -6.24 -3.80
N ARG A 79 27.53 -7.52 -4.08
CA ARG A 79 28.41 -8.61 -3.61
C ARG A 79 29.63 -8.77 -4.55
N PRO A 80 30.80 -9.25 -4.07
CA PRO A 80 31.07 -9.83 -2.75
C PRO A 80 31.46 -8.82 -1.65
N THR A 81 31.80 -7.59 -1.99
CA THR A 81 32.32 -6.58 -1.05
C THR A 81 31.38 -5.40 -0.93
N PRO A 82 30.51 -5.37 0.09
CA PRO A 82 29.60 -4.26 0.28
C PRO A 82 30.29 -3.09 0.99
N GLU A 83 31.03 -2.27 0.28
CA GLU A 83 31.70 -1.11 0.86
C GLU A 83 30.80 0.14 0.82
N SER A 84 29.93 0.24 -0.17
CA SER A 84 29.06 1.40 -0.35
C SER A 84 27.69 0.99 -0.88
N LEU A 85 26.71 1.84 -0.60
CA LEU A 85 25.40 1.76 -1.21
C LEU A 85 25.49 2.33 -2.64
N GLU A 86 25.24 1.52 -3.64
CA GLU A 86 25.33 1.87 -5.05
C GLU A 86 23.94 1.90 -5.71
N GLU A 87 23.79 2.72 -6.74
CA GLU A 87 22.60 2.69 -7.60
C GLU A 87 22.62 1.42 -8.45
N ILE A 88 21.50 0.72 -8.50
CA ILE A 88 21.34 -0.46 -9.37
C ILE A 88 20.92 0.03 -10.75
N PRO A 89 21.74 -0.18 -11.79
CA PRO A 89 21.40 0.24 -13.15
C PRO A 89 20.11 -0.42 -13.65
N ALA A 90 19.27 0.34 -14.33
CA ALA A 90 18.02 -0.17 -14.88
C ALA A 90 18.20 -1.39 -15.78
N ALA A 91 19.28 -1.42 -16.56
CA ALA A 91 19.60 -2.53 -17.45
C ALA A 91 19.82 -3.86 -16.72
N GLU A 92 20.31 -3.85 -15.49
CA GLU A 92 20.52 -5.10 -14.72
C GLU A 92 19.19 -5.78 -14.34
N TRP A 93 18.11 -5.02 -14.25
CA TRP A 93 16.80 -5.56 -13.88
C TRP A 93 16.20 -6.50 -14.94
N THR A 94 16.68 -6.47 -16.16
CA THR A 94 16.30 -7.40 -17.26
C THR A 94 16.59 -8.86 -16.87
N ASP A 95 17.72 -9.08 -16.21
CA ASP A 95 18.21 -10.43 -15.85
C ASP A 95 17.78 -10.86 -14.44
N PHE A 96 17.12 -9.97 -13.68
CA PHE A 96 16.75 -10.26 -12.31
C PHE A 96 15.35 -10.84 -12.19
N VAL A 97 15.20 -11.68 -11.19
CA VAL A 97 13.92 -12.11 -10.63
C VAL A 97 13.83 -11.56 -9.21
N ILE A 98 12.76 -10.85 -8.93
CA ILE A 98 12.49 -10.36 -7.58
C ILE A 98 11.93 -11.52 -6.77
N ARG A 99 12.65 -11.90 -5.71
CA ARG A 99 12.26 -12.87 -4.69
C ARG A 99 12.48 -12.22 -3.33
N PRO A 100 11.58 -11.33 -2.89
CA PRO A 100 11.81 -10.59 -1.66
C PRO A 100 12.21 -11.51 -0.50
N PRO A 101 13.16 -11.12 0.37
CA PRO A 101 13.81 -9.80 0.37
C PRO A 101 14.96 -9.64 -0.65
N ASN A 102 15.15 -10.59 -1.54
CA ASN A 102 16.31 -10.68 -2.41
C ASN A 102 15.98 -10.46 -3.88
N VAL A 103 17.00 -10.11 -4.65
CA VAL A 103 17.04 -10.22 -6.12
C VAL A 103 18.04 -11.31 -6.50
N CYS A 104 17.62 -12.15 -7.44
CA CYS A 104 18.47 -13.23 -7.96
C CYS A 104 18.55 -13.11 -9.48
N PHE A 105 19.64 -13.57 -10.09
CA PHE A 105 19.67 -13.78 -11.54
C PHE A 105 18.62 -14.83 -11.94
N ARG A 106 18.04 -14.64 -13.11
CA ARG A 106 17.06 -15.58 -13.66
C ARG A 106 17.68 -16.98 -13.80
N GLY A 107 17.04 -17.96 -13.23
CA GLY A 107 17.53 -19.35 -13.24
C GLY A 107 18.69 -19.65 -12.29
N GLN A 108 19.10 -18.71 -11.44
CA GLN A 108 20.18 -18.85 -10.48
C GLN A 108 19.74 -18.52 -9.06
N THR A 109 20.49 -19.00 -8.08
CA THR A 109 20.33 -18.63 -6.66
C THR A 109 21.27 -17.51 -6.23
N THR A 110 22.17 -17.08 -7.13
CA THR A 110 23.14 -16.02 -6.86
C THR A 110 22.41 -14.69 -6.68
N GLN A 111 22.76 -14.03 -5.59
CA GLN A 111 22.19 -12.71 -5.22
C GLN A 111 23.26 -11.64 -5.44
N PRO A 112 23.22 -10.92 -6.59
CA PRO A 112 24.23 -9.92 -6.90
C PRO A 112 24.13 -8.68 -6.02
N TRP A 113 22.93 -8.40 -5.52
CA TRP A 113 22.62 -7.27 -4.66
C TRP A 113 21.95 -7.73 -3.36
N HIS A 114 22.24 -7.03 -2.26
CA HIS A 114 21.51 -7.22 -1.00
C HIS A 114 21.08 -5.86 -0.41
N SER A 115 20.15 -5.92 0.54
CA SER A 115 19.54 -4.72 1.15
C SER A 115 19.05 -3.70 0.11
N VAL A 116 18.41 -4.22 -0.94
CA VAL A 116 17.87 -3.41 -2.02
C VAL A 116 16.82 -2.44 -1.48
N ARG A 117 16.95 -1.17 -1.89
CA ARG A 117 16.07 -0.07 -1.50
C ARG A 117 15.53 0.62 -2.75
N LEU A 118 14.26 0.96 -2.72
CA LEU A 118 13.56 1.66 -3.79
C LEU A 118 13.09 3.02 -3.31
N LEU A 119 13.15 4.02 -4.19
CA LEU A 119 12.67 5.37 -3.86
C LEU A 119 11.14 5.36 -3.71
N SER A 120 10.64 5.61 -2.52
CA SER A 120 9.21 5.56 -2.19
C SER A 120 8.37 6.55 -3.01
N ALA A 121 8.91 7.73 -3.29
CA ALA A 121 8.25 8.73 -4.13
C ALA A 121 7.96 8.23 -5.56
N ASP A 122 8.89 7.45 -6.15
CA ASP A 122 8.66 6.85 -7.46
C ASP A 122 7.59 5.79 -7.41
N MET A 123 7.60 4.97 -6.35
CA MET A 123 6.59 3.95 -6.11
C MET A 123 5.19 4.54 -5.99
N GLN A 124 5.04 5.59 -5.16
CA GLN A 124 3.76 6.27 -4.94
C GLN A 124 3.28 7.01 -6.20
N ARG A 125 4.21 7.59 -6.99
CA ARG A 125 3.88 8.25 -8.26
C ARG A 125 3.36 7.27 -9.31
N LEU A 126 3.93 6.06 -9.40
CA LEU A 126 3.54 5.06 -10.40
C LEU A 126 2.28 4.30 -10.00
N TRP A 127 2.14 4.00 -8.74
CA TRP A 127 1.01 3.26 -8.20
C TRP A 127 0.38 4.07 -7.07
N ARG A 128 -0.68 4.79 -7.38
CA ARG A 128 -1.42 5.56 -6.38
C ARG A 128 -2.10 4.63 -5.39
N SER A 129 -2.23 5.08 -4.15
CA SER A 129 -3.02 4.39 -3.14
C SER A 129 -4.42 4.09 -3.66
N VAL A 130 -5.00 2.97 -3.23
CA VAL A 130 -6.42 2.66 -3.53
C VAL A 130 -7.30 3.79 -3.00
N ASP A 131 -6.94 4.35 -1.85
CA ASP A 131 -7.64 5.49 -1.25
C ASP A 131 -7.50 6.78 -2.07
N GLU A 132 -6.44 6.91 -2.89
CA GLU A 132 -6.17 8.09 -3.74
C GLU A 132 -6.66 7.93 -5.18
N VAL A 133 -6.76 6.71 -5.70
CA VAL A 133 -7.34 6.43 -7.03
C VAL A 133 -8.83 6.74 -7.02
N ASP A 134 -9.45 6.63 -5.86
CA ASP A 134 -10.77 7.19 -5.57
C ASP A 134 -10.71 8.71 -5.25
N GLY A 135 -9.80 9.46 -5.83
CA GLY A 135 -9.77 10.94 -5.74
C GLY A 135 -11.03 11.64 -6.28
N ARG A 136 -11.92 10.92 -6.93
CA ARG A 136 -13.36 11.01 -6.77
C ARG A 136 -13.70 10.03 -5.64
N SER A 137 -13.75 10.54 -4.43
CA SER A 137 -14.37 9.82 -3.32
C SER A 137 -15.58 9.09 -3.89
N LYS A 138 -15.61 7.75 -3.81
CA LYS A 138 -16.72 6.91 -4.24
C LYS A 138 -18.04 7.41 -3.64
N TYR A 139 -17.89 8.25 -2.66
CA TYR A 139 -18.92 8.87 -1.87
C TYR A 139 -18.69 10.38 -1.84
N ASP A 140 -19.72 11.15 -2.04
CA ASP A 140 -19.72 12.59 -1.81
C ASP A 140 -19.70 12.87 -0.30
N TRP A 141 -18.48 12.86 0.27
CA TRP A 141 -18.29 13.08 1.71
C TRP A 141 -18.75 14.46 2.17
N ALA A 142 -18.72 15.48 1.29
CA ALA A 142 -19.20 16.82 1.61
C ALA A 142 -20.73 16.83 1.77
N ALA A 143 -21.44 16.18 0.84
CA ALA A 143 -22.88 16.00 0.97
C ALA A 143 -23.23 15.16 2.20
N LEU A 144 -22.46 14.11 2.51
CA LEU A 144 -22.68 13.29 3.71
C LEU A 144 -22.43 14.04 5.00
N GLN A 145 -21.41 14.89 5.04
CA GLN A 145 -21.15 15.75 6.20
C GLN A 145 -22.30 16.70 6.46
N LYS A 146 -22.87 17.28 5.39
CA LYS A 146 -24.05 18.14 5.50
C LYS A 146 -25.26 17.36 6.05
N ILE A 147 -25.57 16.19 5.47
CA ILE A 147 -26.67 15.33 5.96
C ILE A 147 -26.46 14.94 7.42
N TYR A 148 -25.23 14.60 7.82
CA TYR A 148 -24.89 14.28 9.20
C TYR A 148 -25.17 15.45 10.15
N GLY A 149 -24.78 16.67 9.78
CA GLY A 149 -25.05 17.89 10.55
C GLY A 149 -26.55 18.18 10.66
N ASP A 150 -27.28 18.02 9.54
CA ASP A 150 -28.73 18.20 9.52
C ASP A 150 -29.45 17.20 10.44
N LEU A 151 -29.07 15.90 10.36
CA LEU A 151 -29.60 14.84 11.21
C LEU A 151 -29.32 15.11 12.71
N GLN A 152 -28.10 15.53 13.02
CA GLN A 152 -27.69 15.85 14.40
C GLN A 152 -28.48 17.03 14.96
N THR A 153 -28.75 18.03 14.11
CA THR A 153 -29.54 19.22 14.49
C THR A 153 -31.01 18.88 14.69
N GLN A 154 -31.58 18.07 13.79
CA GLN A 154 -32.98 17.66 13.86
C GLN A 154 -33.26 16.66 14.99
N ASN A 155 -32.28 15.83 15.32
CA ASN A 155 -32.41 14.76 16.31
C ASN A 155 -31.26 14.79 17.34
N PRO A 156 -31.20 15.78 18.23
CA PRO A 156 -30.07 15.97 19.16
C PRO A 156 -29.92 14.84 20.18
N LYS A 157 -30.92 13.96 20.32
CA LYS A 157 -30.87 12.78 21.21
C LYS A 157 -30.39 11.50 20.52
N MET A 158 -30.23 11.52 19.19
CA MET A 158 -29.73 10.36 18.45
C MET A 158 -28.29 10.02 18.86
N THR A 159 -28.03 8.75 19.08
CA THR A 159 -26.68 8.27 19.32
C THR A 159 -25.86 8.31 18.02
N LYS A 160 -24.53 8.37 18.15
CA LYS A 160 -23.62 8.33 16.99
C LYS A 160 -23.84 7.09 16.10
N ASN A 161 -24.22 5.96 16.70
CA ASN A 161 -24.50 4.73 15.96
C ASN A 161 -25.78 4.82 15.13
N GLU A 162 -26.83 5.43 15.69
CA GLU A 162 -28.11 5.65 15.00
C GLU A 162 -27.90 6.63 13.82
N LEU A 163 -27.16 7.71 14.03
CA LEU A 163 -26.80 8.64 12.95
C LEU A 163 -26.06 7.98 11.81
N ILE A 164 -25.16 7.02 12.11
CA ILE A 164 -24.43 6.27 11.07
C ILE A 164 -25.37 5.35 10.29
N LEU A 165 -26.30 4.69 10.95
CA LEU A 165 -27.30 3.83 10.30
C LEU A 165 -28.22 4.65 9.37
N GLU A 166 -28.66 5.81 9.84
CA GLU A 166 -29.48 6.72 9.03
C GLU A 166 -28.72 7.22 7.81
N LEU A 167 -27.45 7.61 7.98
CA LEU A 167 -26.60 7.95 6.84
C LEU A 167 -26.45 6.80 5.84
N GLN A 168 -26.34 5.54 6.29
CA GLN A 168 -26.29 4.39 5.40
C GLN A 168 -27.60 4.21 4.64
N GLY A 169 -28.75 4.38 5.30
CA GLY A 169 -30.08 4.32 4.70
C GLY A 169 -30.28 5.30 3.54
N THR A 170 -29.69 6.50 3.62
CA THR A 170 -29.78 7.49 2.53
C THR A 170 -29.14 7.04 1.20
N PHE A 171 -28.30 6.00 1.23
CA PHE A 171 -27.70 5.42 0.01
C PHE A 171 -28.54 4.30 -0.59
N GLU A 172 -29.26 3.53 0.22
CA GLU A 172 -30.12 2.45 -0.27
C GLU A 172 -31.22 3.02 -1.17
N ASP A 173 -31.80 4.15 -0.80
CA ASP A 173 -32.80 4.86 -1.59
C ASP A 173 -32.27 5.33 -2.96
N ARG A 174 -30.96 5.52 -3.09
CA ARG A 174 -30.34 6.00 -4.33
C ARG A 174 -29.75 4.89 -5.20
N ARG A 175 -29.98 3.62 -4.88
CA ARG A 175 -29.41 2.44 -5.56
C ARG A 175 -27.86 2.48 -5.64
N LYS A 176 -27.19 3.17 -4.74
CA LYS A 176 -25.74 3.26 -4.65
C LYS A 176 -25.26 2.44 -3.46
N LYS A 177 -24.13 1.76 -3.63
CA LYS A 177 -23.52 1.02 -2.52
C LYS A 177 -23.12 1.99 -1.41
N ALA A 178 -23.70 1.83 -0.23
CA ALA A 178 -23.37 2.66 0.93
C ALA A 178 -21.92 2.49 1.39
N PRO A 179 -21.28 3.53 1.99
CA PRO A 179 -20.01 3.37 2.66
C PRO A 179 -20.14 2.36 3.81
N SER A 180 -19.05 1.62 4.08
CA SER A 180 -19.03 0.75 5.26
C SER A 180 -19.16 1.59 6.54
N ARG A 181 -19.73 1.00 7.59
CA ARG A 181 -19.88 1.66 8.90
C ARG A 181 -18.56 2.22 9.42
N SER A 182 -17.46 1.45 9.27
CA SER A 182 -16.12 1.90 9.68
C SER A 182 -15.62 3.08 8.86
N ALA A 183 -15.91 3.15 7.55
CA ALA A 183 -15.53 4.29 6.71
C ALA A 183 -16.25 5.57 7.16
N ILE A 184 -17.55 5.49 7.47
CA ILE A 184 -18.33 6.63 7.99
C ILE A 184 -17.77 7.05 9.36
N GLN A 185 -17.53 6.10 10.28
CA GLN A 185 -17.00 6.39 11.61
C GLN A 185 -15.65 7.12 11.56
N ASN A 186 -14.76 6.70 10.66
CA ASN A 186 -13.46 7.35 10.49
C ASN A 186 -13.59 8.77 9.92
N LYS A 187 -14.53 8.98 9.00
CA LYS A 187 -14.79 10.32 8.46
C LYS A 187 -15.42 11.26 9.49
N ILE A 188 -16.38 10.80 10.27
CA ILE A 188 -17.00 11.61 11.33
C ILE A 188 -15.95 12.15 12.33
N LYS A 189 -14.89 11.38 12.62
CA LYS A 189 -13.77 11.86 13.47
C LYS A 189 -13.05 13.08 12.88
N THR A 190 -13.10 13.27 11.56
CA THR A 190 -12.46 14.40 10.86
C THR A 190 -13.41 15.59 10.66
N TRP A 191 -14.69 15.43 10.98
CA TRP A 191 -15.71 16.47 10.86
C TRP A 191 -15.95 17.25 12.16
N SER A 192 -15.32 16.79 13.25
CA SER A 192 -15.43 17.36 14.62
C SER A 192 -14.51 18.52 14.82
#